data_b395cd01a633b5978a3d68f699af8491
#
_entry.id   b395cd01a633b5978a3d68f699af8491
#
_cell.length_a   1.000
_cell.length_b   1.000
_cell.length_c   1.000
_cell.angle_alpha   90.00
_cell.angle_beta   90.00
_cell.angle_gamma   90.00
#
_symmetry.space_group_name_H-M   'P 1'
#
loop_
_entity.id
_entity.type
_entity.pdbx_description
1 polymer ?
#
loop_
_entity_poly.entity_id
_entity_poly.type
_entity_poly.pdbx_seq_one_letter_code
_entity_poly.pdbx_strand_id
1 'polypeptide(L)'
;MKKLNARLSAAGSVVFLVLTGCAASRQEVATRLGQQYVGQNVDALVVRFGPPASTFKLNSGETSYVWQLGNQTNVYANRVVATASTEFCKVNVIASPAGIVTQLNTDDPNIYVGLTAAVGIEGSFCATRLGR
;
A
#
# COMPACT_ATOMS: atom_id res chain seq x y z
N MET A 1 55.32 0.25 47.96
CA MET A 1 54.91 1.59 47.46
C MET A 1 54.92 1.56 45.95
N LYS A 2 53.82 1.28 45.29
CA LYS A 2 53.60 1.52 43.86
C LYS A 2 52.13 1.85 43.65
N LYS A 3 51.87 3.08 43.32
CA LYS A 3 50.51 3.58 42.99
C LYS A 3 50.09 3.06 41.62
N LEU A 4 49.04 2.30 41.59
CA LEU A 4 48.45 1.78 40.35
C LEU A 4 47.37 2.78 39.89
N ASN A 5 47.67 3.56 38.87
CA ASN A 5 46.73 4.47 38.25
C ASN A 5 45.81 3.67 37.33
N ALA A 6 44.59 3.42 37.75
CA ALA A 6 43.56 2.90 36.91
C ALA A 6 43.02 4.00 36.00
N ARG A 7 43.33 3.93 34.70
CA ARG A 7 42.71 4.77 33.67
C ARG A 7 41.37 4.17 33.30
N LEU A 8 40.30 4.82 33.70
CA LEU A 8 38.96 4.54 33.21
C LEU A 8 38.89 5.02 31.75
N SER A 9 38.86 4.07 30.83
CA SER A 9 38.48 4.33 29.43
C SER A 9 36.98 4.35 29.36
N ALA A 10 36.38 5.53 29.23
CA ALA A 10 34.97 5.71 28.90
C ALA A 10 34.78 5.39 27.42
N ALA A 11 34.34 4.16 27.14
CA ALA A 11 33.87 3.78 25.80
C ALA A 11 32.48 4.40 25.57
N GLY A 12 32.48 5.52 24.86
CA GLY A 12 31.24 6.16 24.40
C GLY A 12 30.55 5.26 23.34
N SER A 13 29.53 4.51 23.73
CA SER A 13 28.63 3.84 22.78
C SER A 13 27.79 4.87 22.07
N VAL A 14 28.16 5.18 20.82
CA VAL A 14 27.31 5.95 19.91
C VAL A 14 26.20 5.00 19.42
N VAL A 15 25.03 5.12 20.03
CA VAL A 15 23.82 4.43 19.55
C VAL A 15 23.34 5.15 18.29
N PHE A 16 23.66 4.59 17.14
CA PHE A 16 23.07 5.00 15.86
C PHE A 16 21.59 4.57 15.87
N LEU A 17 20.70 5.49 16.16
CA LEU A 17 19.27 5.36 15.90
C LEU A 17 19.07 5.39 14.39
N VAL A 18 19.07 4.22 13.77
CA VAL A 18 18.63 4.05 12.37
C VAL A 18 17.12 4.26 12.36
N LEU A 19 16.67 5.46 12.04
CA LEU A 19 15.29 5.75 11.67
C LEU A 19 15.02 5.06 10.32
N THR A 20 14.69 3.76 10.36
CA THR A 20 14.09 3.09 9.22
C THR A 20 12.70 3.67 9.04
N GLY A 21 12.58 4.70 8.20
CA GLY A 21 11.30 5.18 7.72
C GLY A 21 10.65 4.05 6.93
N CYS A 22 9.72 3.32 7.56
CA CYS A 22 8.90 2.32 6.89
C CYS A 22 8.00 3.05 5.89
N ALA A 23 8.36 3.02 4.61
CA ALA A 23 7.41 3.30 3.56
C ALA A 23 6.33 2.20 3.62
N ALA A 24 5.06 2.59 3.81
CA ALA A 24 3.97 1.63 3.88
C ALA A 24 3.93 0.79 2.61
N SER A 25 3.95 -0.53 2.75
CA SER A 25 3.87 -1.45 1.64
C SER A 25 2.41 -1.65 1.20
N ARG A 26 2.20 -2.13 -0.03
CA ARG A 26 0.87 -2.53 -0.51
C ARG A 26 0.18 -3.49 0.46
N GLN A 27 0.91 -4.46 0.98
CA GLN A 27 0.38 -5.45 1.93
C GLN A 27 -0.07 -4.81 3.25
N GLU A 28 0.65 -3.83 3.74
CA GLU A 28 0.30 -3.11 4.96
C GLU A 28 -1.00 -2.30 4.78
N VAL A 29 -1.16 -1.65 3.62
CA VAL A 29 -2.40 -0.94 3.28
C VAL A 29 -3.57 -1.90 3.20
N ALA A 30 -3.42 -3.05 2.52
CA ALA A 30 -4.46 -4.09 2.43
C ALA A 30 -4.85 -4.61 3.81
N THR A 31 -3.87 -4.89 4.66
CA THR A 31 -4.10 -5.37 6.04
C THR A 31 -4.88 -4.34 6.86
N ARG A 32 -4.48 -3.06 6.82
CA ARG A 32 -5.13 -2.00 7.55
C ARG A 32 -6.57 -1.76 7.09
N LEU A 33 -6.81 -1.70 5.78
CA LEU A 33 -8.14 -1.59 5.23
C LEU A 33 -8.99 -2.83 5.56
N GLY A 34 -8.41 -4.02 5.49
CA GLY A 34 -9.06 -5.26 5.90
C GLY A 34 -9.50 -5.22 7.35
N GLN A 35 -8.64 -4.80 8.27
CA GLN A 35 -8.97 -4.64 9.69
C GLN A 35 -10.08 -3.63 9.92
N GLN A 36 -10.15 -2.58 9.10
CA GLN A 36 -11.15 -1.53 9.23
C GLN A 36 -12.51 -1.93 8.66
N TYR A 37 -12.57 -2.63 7.53
CA TYR A 37 -13.81 -2.82 6.76
C TYR A 37 -14.33 -4.25 6.73
N VAL A 38 -13.50 -5.28 6.96
CA VAL A 38 -13.99 -6.66 7.06
C VAL A 38 -14.95 -6.78 8.24
N GLY A 39 -16.11 -7.35 7.98
CA GLY A 39 -17.22 -7.44 8.94
C GLY A 39 -18.18 -6.24 8.93
N GLN A 40 -17.86 -5.18 8.19
CA GLN A 40 -18.77 -4.05 7.98
C GLN A 40 -19.61 -4.22 6.70
N ASN A 41 -20.69 -3.43 6.60
CA ASN A 41 -21.47 -3.36 5.36
C ASN A 41 -20.63 -2.69 4.25
N VAL A 42 -20.72 -3.21 3.03
CA VAL A 42 -20.04 -2.67 1.84
C VAL A 42 -20.38 -1.20 1.57
N ASP A 43 -21.53 -0.73 2.02
CA ASP A 43 -21.94 0.68 1.90
C ASP A 43 -20.96 1.63 2.58
N ALA A 44 -20.25 1.19 3.62
CA ALA A 44 -19.18 1.98 4.25
C ALA A 44 -18.05 2.31 3.27
N LEU A 45 -17.72 1.38 2.37
CA LEU A 45 -16.73 1.61 1.32
C LEU A 45 -17.28 2.53 0.21
N VAL A 46 -18.56 2.39 -0.13
CA VAL A 46 -19.21 3.29 -1.10
C VAL A 46 -19.23 4.73 -0.58
N VAL A 47 -19.52 4.93 0.68
CA VAL A 47 -19.45 6.25 1.32
C VAL A 47 -18.02 6.80 1.32
N ARG A 48 -17.03 5.96 1.53
CA ARG A 48 -15.61 6.36 1.63
C ARG A 48 -14.97 6.62 0.28
N PHE A 49 -15.22 5.77 -0.72
CA PHE A 49 -14.52 5.75 -2.00
C PHE A 49 -15.41 6.14 -3.19
N GLY A 50 -16.70 6.32 -2.97
CA GLY A 50 -17.67 6.49 -4.02
C GLY A 50 -18.16 5.15 -4.60
N PRO A 51 -18.91 5.19 -5.71
CA PRO A 51 -19.39 3.97 -6.37
C PRO A 51 -18.22 3.12 -6.88
N PRO A 52 -18.32 1.78 -6.84
CA PRO A 52 -17.31 0.89 -7.39
C PRO A 52 -17.23 1.04 -8.92
N ALA A 53 -16.03 0.87 -9.47
CA ALA A 53 -15.80 0.87 -10.91
C ALA A 53 -16.44 -0.35 -11.61
N SER A 54 -16.49 -1.47 -10.90
CA SER A 54 -17.18 -2.67 -11.38
C SER A 54 -17.72 -3.52 -10.23
N THR A 55 -18.75 -4.29 -10.54
CA THR A 55 -19.40 -5.21 -9.60
C THR A 55 -19.70 -6.52 -10.32
N PHE A 56 -19.41 -7.65 -9.70
CA PHE A 56 -19.66 -8.97 -10.26
C PHE A 56 -20.24 -9.90 -9.19
N LYS A 57 -21.35 -10.56 -9.52
CA LYS A 57 -21.97 -11.55 -8.64
C LYS A 57 -21.33 -12.92 -8.86
N LEU A 58 -20.83 -13.52 -7.80
CA LEU A 58 -20.21 -14.84 -7.82
C LEU A 58 -21.29 -15.94 -7.73
N ASN A 59 -20.96 -17.14 -8.22
CA ASN A 59 -21.86 -18.29 -8.14
C ASN A 59 -22.15 -18.73 -6.69
N SER A 60 -21.28 -18.39 -5.75
CA SER A 60 -21.50 -18.58 -4.31
C SER A 60 -22.58 -17.68 -3.71
N GLY A 61 -23.10 -16.71 -4.49
CA GLY A 61 -24.02 -15.67 -4.03
C GLY A 61 -23.33 -14.44 -3.45
N GLU A 62 -22.02 -14.48 -3.23
CA GLU A 62 -21.21 -13.32 -2.85
C GLU A 62 -21.11 -12.34 -4.03
N THR A 63 -20.73 -11.11 -3.72
CA THR A 63 -20.52 -10.07 -4.72
C THR A 63 -19.11 -9.53 -4.63
N SER A 64 -18.42 -9.49 -5.75
CA SER A 64 -17.11 -8.85 -5.89
C SER A 64 -17.31 -7.40 -6.33
N TYR A 65 -16.66 -6.49 -5.63
CA TYR A 65 -16.63 -5.07 -5.93
C TYR A 65 -15.20 -4.65 -6.22
N VAL A 66 -15.02 -3.76 -7.19
CA VAL A 66 -13.70 -3.24 -7.56
C VAL A 66 -13.74 -1.73 -7.59
N TRP A 67 -12.88 -1.09 -6.83
CA TRP A 67 -12.60 0.34 -6.92
C TRP A 67 -11.26 0.58 -7.60
N GLN A 68 -11.19 1.65 -8.38
CA GLN A 68 -9.96 2.18 -8.97
C GLN A 68 -9.78 3.60 -8.44
N LEU A 69 -8.80 3.77 -7.55
CA LEU A 69 -8.60 5.01 -6.81
C LEU A 69 -7.37 5.75 -7.30
N GLY A 70 -7.52 7.07 -7.45
CA GLY A 70 -6.41 7.96 -7.72
C GLY A 70 -5.77 7.78 -9.10
N ASN A 71 -6.57 7.65 -10.14
CA ASN A 71 -6.07 7.55 -11.52
C ASN A 71 -5.09 8.68 -11.84
N GLN A 72 -3.88 8.31 -12.22
CA GLN A 72 -2.84 9.22 -12.70
C GLN A 72 -2.31 8.71 -14.03
N THR A 73 -2.46 9.52 -15.07
CA THR A 73 -1.92 9.21 -16.39
C THR A 73 -0.64 9.98 -16.61
N ASN A 74 0.46 9.27 -16.85
CA ASN A 74 1.75 9.81 -17.22
C ASN A 74 1.93 9.64 -18.72
N VAL A 75 2.17 10.73 -19.42
CA VAL A 75 2.45 10.73 -20.85
C VAL A 75 3.93 11.06 -21.02
N TYR A 76 4.67 10.16 -21.62
CA TYR A 76 6.05 10.36 -22.05
C TYR A 76 6.09 10.39 -23.57
N ALA A 77 6.49 11.51 -24.14
CA ALA A 77 6.63 11.66 -25.57
C ALA A 77 8.03 12.19 -25.93
N ASN A 78 8.69 11.55 -26.86
CA ASN A 78 9.89 12.06 -27.52
C ASN A 78 9.67 12.05 -29.04
N ARG A 79 10.69 12.45 -29.81
CA ARG A 79 10.59 12.55 -31.28
C ARG A 79 10.29 11.21 -31.98
N VAL A 80 10.44 10.08 -31.30
CA VAL A 80 10.36 8.73 -31.88
C VAL A 80 9.23 7.92 -31.28
N VAL A 81 8.94 8.08 -29.97
CA VAL A 81 7.98 7.27 -29.24
C VAL A 81 7.12 8.15 -28.34
N ALA A 82 5.81 7.89 -28.33
CA ALA A 82 4.89 8.40 -27.35
C ALA A 82 4.30 7.22 -26.59
N THR A 83 4.42 7.22 -25.25
CA THR A 83 3.83 6.22 -24.36
C THR A 83 2.97 6.90 -23.31
N ALA A 84 1.83 6.30 -23.01
CA ALA A 84 0.97 6.72 -21.89
C ALA A 84 0.80 5.54 -20.95
N SER A 85 1.00 5.78 -19.66
CA SER A 85 0.72 4.81 -18.61
C SER A 85 -0.24 5.40 -17.61
N THR A 86 -1.27 4.64 -17.24
CA THR A 86 -2.22 5.03 -16.20
C THR A 86 -1.99 4.20 -14.96
N GLU A 87 -1.79 4.87 -13.86
CA GLU A 87 -1.60 4.27 -12.54
C GLU A 87 -2.84 4.49 -11.69
N PHE A 88 -3.21 3.48 -10.95
CA PHE A 88 -4.31 3.54 -9.99
C PHE A 88 -4.13 2.49 -8.90
N CYS A 89 -4.70 2.77 -7.73
CA CYS A 89 -4.83 1.76 -6.68
C CYS A 89 -6.12 0.98 -6.92
N LYS A 90 -6.01 -0.31 -7.13
CA LYS A 90 -7.15 -1.21 -7.26
C LYS A 90 -7.48 -1.79 -5.87
N VAL A 91 -8.71 -1.58 -5.42
CA VAL A 91 -9.24 -2.19 -4.20
C VAL A 91 -10.28 -3.22 -4.60
N ASN A 92 -10.00 -4.49 -4.28
CA ASN A 92 -10.87 -5.62 -4.55
C ASN A 92 -11.55 -6.03 -3.24
N VAL A 93 -12.86 -6.14 -3.24
CA VAL A 93 -13.66 -6.48 -2.07
C VAL A 93 -14.64 -7.60 -2.41
N ILE A 94 -14.73 -8.58 -1.54
CA ILE A 94 -15.78 -9.60 -1.58
C ILE A 94 -16.74 -9.32 -0.43
N ALA A 95 -18.03 -9.28 -0.73
CA ALA A 95 -19.07 -9.17 0.27
C ALA A 95 -20.03 -10.36 0.18
N SER A 96 -20.50 -10.79 1.35
CA SER A 96 -21.52 -11.84 1.49
C SER A 96 -22.83 -11.44 0.80
N PRO A 97 -23.77 -12.37 0.61
CA PRO A 97 -25.13 -12.05 0.12
C PRO A 97 -25.86 -11.00 0.96
N ALA A 98 -25.51 -10.87 2.24
CA ALA A 98 -26.05 -9.85 3.14
C ALA A 98 -25.34 -8.48 3.03
N GLY A 99 -24.37 -8.34 2.10
CA GLY A 99 -23.61 -7.11 1.90
C GLY A 99 -22.48 -6.87 2.93
N ILE A 100 -22.11 -7.88 3.71
CA ILE A 100 -21.02 -7.77 4.67
C ILE A 100 -19.69 -8.10 4.00
N VAL A 101 -18.70 -7.24 4.14
CA VAL A 101 -17.35 -7.43 3.60
C VAL A 101 -16.70 -8.64 4.27
N THR A 102 -16.33 -9.64 3.47
CA THR A 102 -15.66 -10.87 3.91
C THR A 102 -14.18 -10.86 3.59
N GLN A 103 -13.78 -10.21 2.49
CA GLN A 103 -12.39 -10.07 2.07
C GLN A 103 -12.14 -8.69 1.47
N LEU A 104 -10.94 -8.18 1.68
CA LEU A 104 -10.46 -6.95 1.08
C LEU A 104 -8.97 -7.08 0.74
N ASN A 105 -8.63 -6.78 -0.52
CA ASN A 105 -7.25 -6.75 -1.01
C ASN A 105 -7.01 -5.50 -1.84
N THR A 106 -5.75 -5.05 -1.86
CA THR A 106 -5.30 -3.96 -2.73
C THR A 106 -4.32 -4.48 -3.77
N ASP A 107 -4.36 -3.89 -4.96
CA ASP A 107 -3.46 -4.23 -6.05
C ASP A 107 -3.01 -2.97 -6.78
N ASP A 108 -1.71 -2.90 -7.08
CA ASP A 108 -1.09 -1.86 -7.90
C ASP A 108 -0.75 -2.49 -9.25
N PRO A 109 -1.59 -2.32 -10.28
CA PRO A 109 -1.37 -2.96 -11.58
C PRO A 109 -0.12 -2.47 -12.30
N ASN A 110 0.43 -1.32 -11.89
CA ASN A 110 1.67 -0.77 -12.43
C ASN A 110 2.76 -0.77 -11.36
N ILE A 111 3.53 -1.85 -11.34
CA ILE A 111 4.79 -1.90 -10.59
C ILE A 111 5.82 -1.14 -11.42
N TYR A 112 6.39 -0.07 -10.88
CA TYR A 112 7.58 0.55 -11.48
C TYR A 112 8.74 -0.44 -11.47
N VAL A 113 8.95 -1.11 -12.58
CA VAL A 113 10.18 -1.88 -12.83
C VAL A 113 11.23 -0.88 -13.30
N GLY A 114 11.91 -0.24 -12.38
CA GLY A 114 12.94 0.74 -12.66
C GLY A 114 14.10 0.62 -11.69
N LEU A 115 15.04 1.56 -11.76
CA LEU A 115 16.22 1.62 -10.89
C LEU A 115 15.87 1.62 -9.39
N THR A 116 14.66 2.08 -9.03
CA THR A 116 14.12 2.08 -7.68
C THR A 116 13.81 0.68 -7.15
N ALA A 117 13.43 -0.27 -8.02
CA ALA A 117 13.24 -1.67 -7.64
C ALA A 117 14.58 -2.34 -7.26
N ALA A 118 15.67 -1.94 -7.91
CA ALA A 118 17.01 -2.46 -7.63
C ALA A 118 17.55 -2.05 -6.25
N VAL A 119 17.02 -0.97 -5.66
CA VAL A 119 17.38 -0.48 -4.31
C VAL A 119 16.32 -0.81 -3.25
N GLY A 120 15.31 -1.63 -3.59
CA GLY A 120 14.28 -2.08 -2.63
C GLY A 120 13.29 -1.00 -2.19
N ILE A 121 13.22 0.11 -2.92
CA ILE A 121 12.21 1.17 -2.67
C ILE A 121 11.01 0.87 -3.58
N GLU A 122 10.21 -0.09 -3.20
CA GLU A 122 8.93 -0.35 -3.85
C GLU A 122 7.91 0.67 -3.38
N GLY A 123 7.72 1.74 -4.14
CA GLY A 123 6.66 2.71 -3.92
C GLY A 123 5.31 2.12 -4.34
N SER A 124 4.49 1.70 -3.37
CA SER A 124 3.11 1.31 -3.63
C SER A 124 2.25 2.55 -3.90
N PHE A 125 1.59 2.61 -5.06
CA PHE A 125 0.63 3.66 -5.37
C PHE A 125 -0.55 3.64 -4.40
N CYS A 126 -1.01 2.44 -4.00
CA CYS A 126 -2.00 2.27 -2.95
C CYS A 126 -1.53 2.86 -1.61
N ALA A 127 -0.27 2.65 -1.23
CA ALA A 127 0.28 3.22 -0.01
C ALA A 127 0.31 4.75 -0.05
N THR A 128 0.67 5.35 -1.18
CA THR A 128 0.67 6.80 -1.36
C THR A 128 -0.73 7.39 -1.25
N ARG A 129 -1.75 6.72 -1.79
CA ARG A 129 -3.13 7.20 -1.83
C ARG A 129 -3.94 6.88 -0.59
N LEU A 130 -3.72 5.71 0.00
CA LEU A 130 -4.49 5.18 1.13
C LEU A 130 -3.68 5.10 2.43
N GLY A 131 -2.40 5.44 2.37
CA GLY A 131 -1.45 5.32 3.48
C GLY A 131 -1.59 6.40 4.57
N ARG A 132 -2.46 7.41 4.38
CA ARG A 132 -2.70 8.50 5.34
C ARG A 132 -3.89 8.22 6.24
#